data_863d85c3f03775083ffb3e09ef92006a
#
_entry.id   863d85c3f03775083ffb3e09ef92006a
#
_cell.length_a   1.000
_cell.length_b   1.000
_cell.length_c   1.000
_cell.angle_alpha   90.00
_cell.angle_beta   90.00
_cell.angle_gamma   90.00
#
_symmetry.space_group_name_H-M   'P 1'
#
loop_
_entity.id
_entity.type
_entity.pdbx_description
1 polymer ?
#
loop_
_entity_poly.entity_id
_entity_poly.type
_entity_poly.pdbx_seq_one_letter_code
_entity_poly.pdbx_strand_id
1 'polypeptide(L)'
;MGQDVSGQAQTPAQVRAFSNEPRELKTGAVMDAGLGAAVEERLIGKVAGPAGGPTLLCVAGIHGNEPAGVHAARRVLASLERRRGALEGSLVALAGNMAALEVGQRFVDRDLNRAWTRDRLEQLRGDGLAGASVEDVEQVELLEEIENVLRDARGPVYALDLHTTSGPGGIFSVFTDSLPHRAFAANVPIPMIFGLEELVDGTLLNLLSENGVVALTVETGQHDEPEAIDRAEAALWIAIVSAGLLPERLVPEAAEARERLRRDAGHLPRALEMRYKRDVVDGDGFKMKPGCLNFQSVRAGDIVADDNRGEVTVSEHGRLLMPLYQEQGEDGFFLVREFPAFWMGVSHVMRRVGLSRVAFWLPGVVRVAGSKDEVVVNKRVARFFARQLFHLLGFRQLEDAGSSLRMRRRRFDESRYLSEPPAPTSLGTPLGSD
;
A
#
# COMPACT_ATOMS: atom_id res chain seq x y z
N MET A 1 -48.58 -21.34 52.05
CA MET A 1 -47.81 -22.17 51.13
C MET A 1 -46.89 -21.27 50.35
N GLY A 2 -45.70 -21.13 50.89
CA GLY A 2 -44.66 -20.33 50.28
C GLY A 2 -43.86 -21.18 49.32
N GLN A 3 -43.27 -20.58 48.32
CA GLN A 3 -42.04 -21.05 47.70
C GLN A 3 -41.10 -19.85 47.48
N ASP A 4 -40.03 -19.99 48.22
CA ASP A 4 -38.81 -19.21 48.21
C ASP A 4 -38.07 -19.39 46.87
N VAL A 5 -37.65 -18.33 46.22
CA VAL A 5 -36.73 -18.39 45.09
C VAL A 5 -35.54 -17.51 45.44
N SER A 6 -34.54 -18.13 46.00
CA SER A 6 -33.21 -17.54 46.22
C SER A 6 -32.48 -17.30 44.89
N GLY A 7 -32.30 -16.03 44.53
CA GLY A 7 -31.43 -15.62 43.44
C GLY A 7 -29.96 -15.76 43.84
N GLN A 8 -29.24 -16.67 43.20
CA GLN A 8 -27.78 -16.75 43.30
C GLN A 8 -27.15 -15.67 42.44
N ALA A 9 -26.40 -14.78 43.07
CA ALA A 9 -25.49 -13.84 42.42
C ALA A 9 -24.34 -14.63 41.77
N GLN A 10 -24.21 -14.48 40.46
CA GLN A 10 -23.05 -14.98 39.71
C GLN A 10 -21.87 -14.02 39.88
N THR A 11 -20.78 -14.56 40.39
CA THR A 11 -19.46 -13.95 40.56
C THR A 11 -18.84 -13.63 39.15
N PRO A 12 -18.08 -12.56 39.00
CA PRO A 12 -17.45 -12.24 37.71
C PRO A 12 -16.40 -13.28 37.33
N ALA A 13 -16.48 -13.73 36.08
CA ALA A 13 -15.61 -14.72 35.51
C ALA A 13 -14.16 -14.22 35.43
N GLN A 14 -13.28 -15.10 35.82
CA GLN A 14 -11.84 -15.01 35.88
C GLN A 14 -11.26 -14.59 34.49
N VAL A 15 -10.40 -13.61 34.55
CA VAL A 15 -9.43 -13.27 33.47
C VAL A 15 -8.60 -14.54 33.20
N ARG A 16 -8.78 -15.11 32.02
CA ARG A 16 -7.90 -16.19 31.54
C ARG A 16 -6.54 -15.59 31.20
N ALA A 17 -5.57 -15.91 32.04
CA ALA A 17 -4.16 -15.77 31.69
C ALA A 17 -3.87 -16.63 30.44
N PHE A 18 -3.29 -16.04 29.41
CA PHE A 18 -2.77 -16.78 28.28
C PHE A 18 -1.63 -17.68 28.77
N SER A 19 -1.87 -18.98 28.83
CA SER A 19 -0.82 -19.97 29.06
C SER A 19 -0.02 -20.15 27.78
N ASN A 20 1.26 -19.84 27.85
CA ASN A 20 2.28 -20.22 26.87
C ASN A 20 2.48 -21.76 26.93
N GLU A 21 1.56 -22.51 26.39
CA GLU A 21 1.79 -23.90 26.06
C GLU A 21 1.91 -24.03 24.53
N PRO A 22 2.98 -24.65 24.03
CA PRO A 22 3.14 -24.83 22.59
C PRO A 22 2.07 -25.78 22.05
N ARG A 23 1.20 -25.28 21.17
CA ARG A 23 0.31 -26.15 20.38
C ARG A 23 1.18 -26.94 19.40
N GLU A 24 1.18 -28.25 19.52
CA GLU A 24 1.76 -29.15 18.52
C GLU A 24 1.06 -28.94 17.17
N LEU A 25 1.75 -28.31 16.23
CA LEU A 25 1.36 -28.19 14.83
C LEU A 25 1.66 -29.50 14.12
N LYS A 26 0.63 -30.09 13.50
CA LYS A 26 0.79 -31.22 12.60
C LYS A 26 1.57 -30.76 11.36
N THR A 27 2.85 -31.07 11.33
CA THR A 27 3.73 -30.88 10.20
C THR A 27 3.36 -31.81 9.07
N GLY A 28 2.89 -31.26 7.98
CA GLY A 28 2.61 -31.94 6.73
C GLY A 28 2.77 -31.03 5.53
N ALA A 29 3.97 -30.47 5.34
CA ALA A 29 4.48 -30.00 4.04
C ALA A 29 6.01 -29.89 4.17
N VAL A 30 6.72 -30.41 3.20
CA VAL A 30 8.18 -30.34 3.11
C VAL A 30 8.56 -28.86 2.93
N MET A 31 9.03 -28.23 4.01
CA MET A 31 9.62 -26.90 3.99
C MET A 31 11.08 -27.07 3.55
N ASP A 32 11.38 -26.49 2.40
CA ASP A 32 12.77 -26.37 1.93
C ASP A 32 13.52 -25.44 2.90
N ALA A 33 14.65 -25.94 3.42
CA ALA A 33 15.40 -25.32 4.51
C ALA A 33 16.15 -24.08 4.00
N GLY A 34 15.47 -22.92 3.95
CA GLY A 34 16.13 -21.66 3.55
C GLY A 34 15.33 -20.38 3.73
N LEU A 35 14.02 -20.45 3.78
CA LEU A 35 13.17 -19.24 3.78
C LEU A 35 12.47 -18.94 5.12
N GLY A 36 12.60 -19.81 6.11
CA GLY A 36 11.93 -19.70 7.40
C GLY A 36 12.79 -19.08 8.51
N ALA A 37 13.33 -17.88 8.33
CA ALA A 37 13.84 -17.13 9.47
C ALA A 37 12.65 -16.45 10.17
N ALA A 38 12.21 -16.99 11.29
CA ALA A 38 11.22 -16.38 12.16
C ALA A 38 11.54 -14.89 12.36
N VAL A 39 10.56 -14.03 12.20
CA VAL A 39 10.68 -12.62 12.56
C VAL A 39 10.38 -12.56 14.06
N GLU A 40 11.42 -12.45 14.88
CA GLU A 40 11.29 -12.47 16.34
C GLU A 40 10.80 -11.14 16.91
N GLU A 41 11.11 -10.04 16.23
CA GLU A 41 10.77 -8.68 16.65
C GLU A 41 10.19 -7.87 15.50
N ARG A 42 9.23 -6.99 15.79
CA ARG A 42 8.63 -6.08 14.79
C ARG A 42 9.66 -5.15 14.16
N LEU A 43 10.63 -4.67 14.93
CA LEU A 43 11.76 -3.92 14.40
C LEU A 43 12.76 -4.88 13.74
N ILE A 44 12.71 -5.01 12.41
CA ILE A 44 13.69 -5.78 11.63
C ILE A 44 15.09 -5.19 11.80
N GLY A 45 15.19 -3.86 11.87
CA GLY A 45 16.41 -3.16 12.19
C GLY A 45 16.36 -1.65 11.88
N LYS A 46 17.36 -0.94 12.41
CA LYS A 46 17.52 0.51 12.25
C LYS A 46 19.00 0.86 12.06
N VAL A 47 19.29 1.60 11.00
CA VAL A 47 20.61 2.21 10.79
C VAL A 47 20.44 3.71 10.65
N ALA A 48 21.09 4.47 11.52
CA ALA A 48 21.04 5.94 11.51
C ALA A 48 22.44 6.52 11.39
N GLY A 49 22.59 7.50 10.50
CA GLY A 49 23.82 8.26 10.34
C GLY A 49 24.02 9.31 11.42
N PRO A 50 25.18 9.96 11.43
CA PRO A 50 25.52 11.01 12.41
C PRO A 50 24.74 12.31 12.21
N ALA A 51 24.28 12.60 11.00
CA ALA A 51 23.55 13.81 10.65
C ALA A 51 22.03 13.57 10.71
N GLY A 52 21.29 14.59 11.11
CA GLY A 52 19.83 14.59 10.95
C GLY A 52 19.49 14.86 9.49
N GLY A 53 18.75 13.94 8.86
CA GLY A 53 18.36 14.01 7.45
C GLY A 53 17.05 13.26 7.21
N PRO A 54 16.78 12.85 5.97
CA PRO A 54 15.57 12.11 5.66
C PRO A 54 15.51 10.77 6.38
N THR A 55 14.30 10.31 6.64
CA THR A 55 14.04 8.96 7.16
C THR A 55 13.37 8.12 6.08
N LEU A 56 13.89 6.93 5.82
CA LEU A 56 13.25 5.91 5.02
C LEU A 56 12.67 4.83 5.93
N LEU A 57 11.36 4.75 5.97
CA LEU A 57 10.62 3.67 6.62
C LEU A 57 10.39 2.55 5.60
N CYS A 58 10.91 1.36 5.85
CA CYS A 58 10.60 0.16 5.09
C CYS A 58 9.62 -0.68 5.90
N VAL A 59 8.45 -0.99 5.33
CA VAL A 59 7.52 -1.96 5.90
C VAL A 59 7.51 -3.19 5.02
N ALA A 60 7.53 -4.38 5.61
CA ALA A 60 7.54 -5.64 4.87
C ALA A 60 6.73 -6.71 5.62
N GLY A 61 6.04 -7.57 4.89
CA GLY A 61 5.23 -8.63 5.50
C GLY A 61 3.95 -8.12 6.16
N ILE A 62 3.30 -7.13 5.59
CA ILE A 62 1.91 -6.76 5.95
C ILE A 62 0.98 -7.96 5.73
N HIS A 63 1.29 -8.79 4.73
CA HIS A 63 0.70 -10.11 4.56
C HIS A 63 1.75 -11.17 4.92
N GLY A 64 1.36 -12.15 5.73
CA GLY A 64 2.31 -13.11 6.28
C GLY A 64 2.87 -14.12 5.27
N ASN A 65 2.19 -14.33 4.15
CA ASN A 65 2.68 -15.14 3.03
C ASN A 65 3.62 -14.38 2.07
N GLU A 66 4.07 -13.17 2.46
CA GLU A 66 4.92 -12.28 1.65
C GLU A 66 6.26 -11.95 2.36
N PRO A 67 7.10 -12.94 2.74
CA PRO A 67 8.31 -12.69 3.52
C PRO A 67 9.48 -12.09 2.73
N ALA A 68 9.39 -11.99 1.41
CA ALA A 68 10.48 -11.53 0.54
C ALA A 68 11.04 -10.16 0.95
N GLY A 69 10.17 -9.21 1.29
CA GLY A 69 10.55 -7.88 1.75
C GLY A 69 11.32 -7.90 3.07
N VAL A 70 10.98 -8.80 4.01
CA VAL A 70 11.69 -8.96 5.29
C VAL A 70 13.12 -9.43 5.06
N HIS A 71 13.31 -10.43 4.18
CA HIS A 71 14.65 -10.92 3.82
C HIS A 71 15.48 -9.84 3.14
N ALA A 72 14.90 -9.10 2.22
CA ALA A 72 15.56 -7.99 1.54
C ALA A 72 15.99 -6.89 2.51
N ALA A 73 15.12 -6.49 3.43
CA ALA A 73 15.43 -5.48 4.45
C ALA A 73 16.62 -5.91 5.33
N ARG A 74 16.67 -7.16 5.78
CA ARG A 74 17.81 -7.70 6.56
C ARG A 74 19.13 -7.62 5.80
N ARG A 75 19.13 -7.99 4.50
CA ARG A 75 20.34 -7.92 3.64
C ARG A 75 20.84 -6.49 3.50
N VAL A 76 19.93 -5.55 3.22
CA VAL A 76 20.26 -4.13 3.06
C VAL A 76 20.75 -3.53 4.36
N LEU A 77 20.09 -3.75 5.49
CA LEU A 77 20.52 -3.26 6.81
C LEU A 77 21.93 -3.72 7.15
N ALA A 78 22.24 -5.01 6.96
CA ALA A 78 23.58 -5.56 7.21
C ALA A 78 24.67 -4.91 6.34
N SER A 79 24.34 -4.57 5.08
CA SER A 79 25.24 -3.84 4.19
C SER A 79 25.37 -2.37 4.56
N LEU A 80 24.26 -1.73 4.94
CA LEU A 80 24.20 -0.30 5.25
C LEU A 80 24.92 0.02 6.55
N GLU A 81 24.93 -0.87 7.55
CA GLU A 81 25.64 -0.69 8.81
C GLU A 81 27.13 -0.43 8.59
N ARG A 82 27.75 -1.08 7.59
CA ARG A 82 29.15 -0.85 7.22
C ARG A 82 29.42 0.56 6.66
N ARG A 83 28.36 1.28 6.26
CA ARG A 83 28.39 2.63 5.67
C ARG A 83 27.78 3.68 6.58
N ARG A 84 27.45 3.32 7.83
CA ARG A 84 26.75 4.18 8.80
C ARG A 84 27.33 5.58 8.91
N GLY A 85 28.65 5.71 8.88
CA GLY A 85 29.36 7.01 8.98
C GLY A 85 29.11 7.96 7.81
N ALA A 86 28.65 7.44 6.65
CA ALA A 86 28.34 8.23 5.46
C ALA A 86 26.84 8.48 5.26
N LEU A 87 26.00 7.93 6.12
CA LEU A 87 24.56 8.03 6.01
C LEU A 87 24.09 9.44 6.43
N GLU A 88 23.31 10.10 5.57
CA GLU A 88 22.77 11.45 5.79
C GLU A 88 21.36 11.44 6.41
N GLY A 89 20.90 10.31 6.92
CA GLY A 89 19.59 10.13 7.49
C GLY A 89 19.46 8.80 8.20
N SER A 90 18.28 8.17 8.15
CA SER A 90 18.06 6.87 8.77
C SER A 90 17.20 5.95 7.91
N LEU A 91 17.54 4.64 7.94
CA LEU A 91 16.67 3.56 7.50
C LEU A 91 16.10 2.86 8.74
N VAL A 92 14.78 2.72 8.79
CA VAL A 92 14.08 1.90 9.79
C VAL A 92 13.25 0.87 9.02
N ALA A 93 13.42 -0.42 9.34
CA ALA A 93 12.65 -1.48 8.73
C ALA A 93 11.77 -2.18 9.79
N LEU A 94 10.49 -2.30 9.49
CA LEU A 94 9.47 -2.91 10.36
C LEU A 94 8.82 -4.11 9.66
N ALA A 95 8.55 -5.15 10.44
CA ALA A 95 7.68 -6.24 10.04
C ALA A 95 6.22 -5.81 10.21
N GLY A 96 5.39 -6.14 9.26
CA GLY A 96 3.97 -5.76 9.23
C GLY A 96 3.12 -6.59 10.19
N ASN A 97 2.61 -7.73 9.73
CA ASN A 97 1.75 -8.64 10.49
C ASN A 97 2.57 -9.82 11.01
N MET A 98 3.05 -9.72 12.25
CA MET A 98 3.92 -10.72 12.86
C MET A 98 3.22 -12.07 13.00
N ALA A 99 1.97 -12.07 13.45
CA ALA A 99 1.20 -13.29 13.65
C ALA A 99 0.93 -14.02 12.31
N ALA A 100 0.63 -13.28 11.27
CA ALA A 100 0.43 -13.86 9.94
C ALA A 100 1.74 -14.38 9.32
N LEU A 101 2.86 -13.68 9.55
CA LEU A 101 4.21 -14.12 9.14
C LEU A 101 4.61 -15.43 9.82
N GLU A 102 4.27 -15.61 11.10
CA GLU A 102 4.54 -16.85 11.84
C GLU A 102 3.83 -18.06 11.23
N VAL A 103 2.59 -17.87 10.78
CA VAL A 103 1.80 -18.98 10.19
C VAL A 103 1.92 -19.05 8.66
N GLY A 104 2.58 -18.09 8.02
CA GLY A 104 2.75 -18.05 6.56
C GLY A 104 1.44 -17.88 5.79
N GLN A 105 0.45 -17.21 6.36
CA GLN A 105 -0.84 -16.93 5.73
C GLN A 105 -0.95 -15.43 5.42
N ARG A 106 -1.82 -15.07 4.48
CA ARG A 106 -2.05 -13.68 4.15
C ARG A 106 -2.44 -12.86 5.39
N PHE A 107 -3.39 -13.37 6.17
CA PHE A 107 -3.82 -12.84 7.47
C PHE A 107 -4.40 -13.97 8.32
N VAL A 108 -4.58 -13.74 9.62
CA VAL A 108 -5.15 -14.70 10.57
C VAL A 108 -6.68 -14.56 10.62
N ASP A 109 -7.17 -13.38 11.00
CA ASP A 109 -8.61 -13.10 11.15
C ASP A 109 -9.13 -12.22 10.01
N ARG A 110 -8.35 -11.20 9.56
CA ARG A 110 -8.75 -10.23 8.54
C ARG A 110 -7.56 -9.55 7.87
N ASP A 111 -7.77 -9.01 6.67
CA ASP A 111 -6.71 -8.31 5.92
C ASP A 111 -6.27 -7.03 6.65
N LEU A 112 -5.05 -7.04 7.21
CA LEU A 112 -4.47 -5.88 7.88
C LEU A 112 -4.32 -4.70 6.92
N ASN A 113 -4.09 -4.94 5.62
CA ASN A 113 -3.94 -3.89 4.61
C ASN A 113 -5.30 -3.39 4.04
N ARG A 114 -6.39 -3.64 4.78
CA ARG A 114 -7.74 -3.07 4.60
C ARG A 114 -8.24 -2.35 5.86
N ALA A 115 -7.43 -2.33 6.92
CA ALA A 115 -7.83 -1.87 8.24
C ALA A 115 -7.36 -0.43 8.58
N TRP A 116 -6.52 0.20 7.74
CA TRP A 116 -5.91 1.51 8.01
C TRP A 116 -6.84 2.68 7.70
N THR A 117 -8.12 2.56 8.09
CA THR A 117 -9.09 3.65 7.98
C THR A 117 -9.11 4.48 9.27
N ARG A 118 -9.43 5.78 9.13
CA ARG A 118 -9.51 6.68 10.29
C ARG A 118 -10.50 6.17 11.34
N ASP A 119 -11.70 5.79 10.90
CA ASP A 119 -12.76 5.33 11.80
C ASP A 119 -12.31 4.12 12.61
N ARG A 120 -11.57 3.20 11.95
CA ARG A 120 -11.02 2.02 12.64
C ARG A 120 -9.96 2.39 13.66
N LEU A 121 -9.05 3.29 13.31
CA LEU A 121 -8.01 3.75 14.23
C LEU A 121 -8.58 4.50 15.43
N GLU A 122 -9.61 5.32 15.23
CA GLU A 122 -10.33 5.99 16.31
C GLU A 122 -11.05 4.99 17.22
N GLN A 123 -11.69 3.96 16.64
CA GLN A 123 -12.33 2.89 17.39
C GLN A 123 -11.33 2.13 18.27
N LEU A 124 -10.20 1.67 17.70
CA LEU A 124 -9.18 0.92 18.45
C LEU A 124 -8.59 1.73 19.62
N ARG A 125 -8.49 3.06 19.46
CA ARG A 125 -8.05 3.95 20.54
C ARG A 125 -9.11 4.16 21.62
N GLY A 126 -10.39 4.19 21.25
CA GLY A 126 -11.51 4.43 22.17
C GLY A 126 -11.92 3.22 22.96
N ASP A 127 -12.07 2.09 22.31
CA ASP A 127 -12.62 0.86 22.88
C ASP A 127 -11.54 -0.04 23.54
N GLY A 128 -10.26 0.24 23.24
CA GLY A 128 -9.15 -0.62 23.63
C GLY A 128 -9.16 -1.97 22.89
N LEU A 129 -8.36 -2.92 23.39
CA LEU A 129 -8.17 -4.24 22.74
C LEU A 129 -9.06 -5.35 23.33
N ALA A 130 -10.09 -5.03 24.10
CA ALA A 130 -11.00 -6.03 24.65
C ALA A 130 -11.84 -6.68 23.54
N GLY A 131 -11.62 -7.97 23.26
CA GLY A 131 -12.29 -8.69 22.17
C GLY A 131 -11.73 -8.38 20.78
N ALA A 132 -10.56 -7.78 20.72
CA ALA A 132 -9.87 -7.47 19.47
C ALA A 132 -9.49 -8.74 18.70
N SER A 133 -9.47 -8.66 17.37
CA SER A 133 -8.90 -9.69 16.49
C SER A 133 -7.37 -9.70 16.59
N VAL A 134 -6.73 -10.71 16.01
CA VAL A 134 -5.27 -10.76 15.94
C VAL A 134 -4.73 -9.53 15.22
N GLU A 135 -5.31 -9.17 14.08
CA GLU A 135 -4.86 -8.02 13.31
C GLU A 135 -5.17 -6.67 13.97
N ASP A 136 -6.08 -6.60 14.94
CA ASP A 136 -6.26 -5.38 15.74
C ASP A 136 -5.06 -5.11 16.64
N VAL A 137 -4.52 -6.16 17.25
CA VAL A 137 -3.31 -6.08 18.06
C VAL A 137 -2.12 -5.71 17.18
N GLU A 138 -1.95 -6.44 16.06
CA GLU A 138 -0.90 -6.17 15.07
C GLU A 138 -0.95 -4.73 14.55
N GLN A 139 -2.16 -4.22 14.29
CA GLN A 139 -2.38 -2.85 13.81
C GLN A 139 -1.95 -1.80 14.82
N VAL A 140 -2.31 -1.98 16.09
CA VAL A 140 -1.94 -1.04 17.16
C VAL A 140 -0.44 -1.02 17.36
N GLU A 141 0.19 -2.19 17.48
CA GLU A 141 1.63 -2.30 17.67
C GLU A 141 2.44 -1.71 16.48
N LEU A 142 2.02 -2.03 15.24
CA LEU A 142 2.68 -1.47 14.05
C LEU A 142 2.48 0.04 13.98
N LEU A 143 1.28 0.54 14.31
CA LEU A 143 0.99 1.96 14.35
C LEU A 143 1.87 2.70 15.36
N GLU A 144 2.06 2.16 16.56
CA GLU A 144 2.92 2.73 17.59
C GLU A 144 4.37 2.83 17.12
N GLU A 145 4.90 1.80 16.47
CA GLU A 145 6.25 1.83 15.91
C GLU A 145 6.39 2.85 14.77
N ILE A 146 5.41 2.94 13.89
CA ILE A 146 5.40 3.95 12.83
C ILE A 146 5.35 5.36 13.44
N GLU A 147 4.49 5.60 14.43
CA GLU A 147 4.40 6.89 15.12
C GLU A 147 5.71 7.25 15.84
N ASN A 148 6.42 6.28 16.42
CA ASN A 148 7.76 6.48 16.98
C ASN A 148 8.75 6.94 15.91
N VAL A 149 8.75 6.28 14.74
CA VAL A 149 9.60 6.67 13.59
C VAL A 149 9.28 8.09 13.13
N LEU A 150 8.01 8.45 12.99
CA LEU A 150 7.58 9.78 12.56
C LEU A 150 7.95 10.87 13.58
N ARG A 151 7.83 10.58 14.87
CA ARG A 151 8.21 11.49 15.96
C ARG A 151 9.72 11.74 16.03
N ASP A 152 10.51 10.70 15.79
CA ASP A 152 11.97 10.76 15.81
C ASP A 152 12.55 11.41 14.54
N ALA A 153 11.77 11.50 13.46
CA ALA A 153 12.22 12.02 12.18
C ALA A 153 12.63 13.50 12.28
N ARG A 154 13.80 13.82 11.71
CA ARG A 154 14.36 15.18 11.70
C ARG A 154 14.40 15.82 10.32
N GLY A 155 13.78 15.18 9.36
CA GLY A 155 13.67 15.61 7.98
C GLY A 155 12.48 14.95 7.30
N PRO A 156 12.40 15.02 5.96
CA PRO A 156 11.34 14.36 5.21
C PRO A 156 11.30 12.86 5.51
N VAL A 157 10.08 12.30 5.51
CA VAL A 157 9.89 10.86 5.67
C VAL A 157 9.42 10.28 4.35
N TYR A 158 10.13 9.26 3.90
CA TYR A 158 9.77 8.40 2.80
C TYR A 158 9.38 7.03 3.34
N ALA A 159 8.47 6.34 2.67
CA ALA A 159 8.13 4.97 3.02
C ALA A 159 8.19 4.06 1.79
N LEU A 160 8.67 2.85 2.00
CA LEU A 160 8.64 1.76 1.03
C LEU A 160 7.94 0.57 1.66
N ASP A 161 6.78 0.21 1.09
CA ASP A 161 6.00 -0.97 1.49
C ASP A 161 6.26 -2.08 0.48
N LEU A 162 6.83 -3.19 0.93
CA LEU A 162 7.31 -4.28 0.07
C LEU A 162 6.34 -5.44 0.09
N HIS A 163 5.79 -5.73 -1.08
CA HIS A 163 4.80 -6.77 -1.32
C HIS A 163 5.21 -7.75 -2.41
N THR A 164 4.44 -8.83 -2.49
CA THR A 164 4.44 -9.79 -3.60
C THR A 164 3.00 -10.13 -3.99
N THR A 165 2.78 -10.75 -5.13
CA THR A 165 1.45 -11.13 -5.63
C THR A 165 1.25 -12.64 -5.68
N SER A 166 0.00 -13.11 -5.54
CA SER A 166 -0.32 -14.54 -5.74
C SER A 166 -0.24 -14.96 -7.22
N GLY A 167 -0.52 -14.03 -8.12
CA GLY A 167 -0.46 -14.25 -9.56
C GLY A 167 0.96 -14.10 -10.12
N PRO A 168 1.38 -14.98 -11.05
CA PRO A 168 2.70 -14.89 -11.67
C PRO A 168 2.82 -13.72 -12.63
N GLY A 169 4.06 -13.31 -12.89
CA GLY A 169 4.46 -12.31 -13.89
C GLY A 169 4.38 -10.86 -13.43
N GLY A 170 5.42 -10.10 -13.83
CA GLY A 170 5.51 -8.65 -13.69
C GLY A 170 5.75 -8.15 -12.28
N ILE A 171 6.48 -7.04 -12.26
CA ILE A 171 6.74 -6.22 -11.06
C ILE A 171 6.18 -4.84 -11.31
N PHE A 172 5.70 -4.14 -10.29
CA PHE A 172 5.14 -2.81 -10.45
C PHE A 172 5.12 -2.02 -9.14
N SER A 173 4.82 -0.74 -9.23
CA SER A 173 4.67 0.13 -8.08
C SER A 173 3.29 0.77 -8.03
N VAL A 174 2.83 0.98 -6.80
CA VAL A 174 1.58 1.65 -6.46
C VAL A 174 1.87 2.83 -5.55
N PHE A 175 1.19 3.94 -5.73
CA PHE A 175 1.39 5.15 -4.94
C PHE A 175 0.16 6.05 -5.00
N THR A 176 0.02 6.93 -4.01
CA THR A 176 -0.96 8.02 -4.08
C THR A 176 -0.51 9.05 -5.11
N ASP A 177 -1.35 9.33 -6.10
CA ASP A 177 -0.98 10.14 -7.26
C ASP A 177 -0.82 11.63 -6.94
N SER A 178 0.23 12.02 -6.21
CA SER A 178 0.67 13.40 -6.01
C SER A 178 2.07 13.64 -6.60
N LEU A 179 2.45 14.89 -6.81
CA LEU A 179 3.73 15.24 -7.42
C LEU A 179 4.96 14.64 -6.73
N PRO A 180 5.11 14.71 -5.38
CA PRO A 180 6.26 14.11 -4.70
C PRO A 180 6.27 12.58 -4.80
N HIS A 181 5.11 11.93 -4.70
CA HIS A 181 5.02 10.48 -4.85
C HIS A 181 5.38 10.02 -6.28
N ARG A 182 4.91 10.74 -7.32
CA ARG A 182 5.32 10.49 -8.72
C ARG A 182 6.83 10.62 -8.90
N ALA A 183 7.43 11.67 -8.30
CA ALA A 183 8.87 11.89 -8.38
C ALA A 183 9.65 10.74 -7.71
N PHE A 184 9.20 10.27 -6.56
CA PHE A 184 9.81 9.15 -5.84
C PHE A 184 9.65 7.84 -6.63
N ALA A 185 8.43 7.50 -7.07
CA ALA A 185 8.14 6.30 -7.86
C ALA A 185 8.89 6.26 -9.20
N ALA A 186 9.09 7.41 -9.84
CA ALA A 186 9.78 7.48 -11.13
C ALA A 186 11.26 7.03 -11.07
N ASN A 187 11.89 7.05 -9.87
CA ASN A 187 13.26 6.56 -9.69
C ASN A 187 13.35 5.03 -9.77
N VAL A 188 12.28 4.32 -9.42
CA VAL A 188 12.21 2.86 -9.53
C VAL A 188 11.78 2.50 -10.95
N PRO A 189 12.62 1.82 -11.77
CA PRO A 189 12.37 1.66 -13.21
C PRO A 189 11.41 0.51 -13.54
N ILE A 190 10.24 0.46 -12.89
CA ILE A 190 9.17 -0.51 -13.08
C ILE A 190 7.85 0.21 -13.45
N PRO A 191 6.81 -0.50 -13.93
CA PRO A 191 5.50 0.09 -14.19
C PRO A 191 4.92 0.80 -12.97
N MET A 192 4.39 1.99 -13.17
CA MET A 192 3.66 2.78 -12.18
C MET A 192 2.16 2.62 -12.38
N ILE A 193 1.44 2.19 -11.37
CA ILE A 193 -0.02 2.01 -11.41
C ILE A 193 -0.69 3.24 -10.79
N PHE A 194 -1.50 3.92 -11.58
CA PHE A 194 -2.27 5.10 -11.18
C PHE A 194 -3.70 4.73 -10.83
N GLY A 195 -4.21 5.24 -9.72
CA GLY A 195 -5.62 5.15 -9.32
C GLY A 195 -5.98 3.89 -8.54
N LEU A 196 -5.03 3.03 -8.16
CA LEU A 196 -5.32 1.89 -7.29
C LEU A 196 -5.81 2.37 -5.91
N GLU A 197 -5.24 3.45 -5.40
CA GLU A 197 -5.60 4.09 -4.14
C GLU A 197 -7.05 4.61 -4.09
N GLU A 198 -7.71 4.68 -5.23
CA GLU A 198 -9.13 5.06 -5.34
C GLU A 198 -10.09 3.86 -5.30
N LEU A 199 -9.58 2.66 -5.57
CA LEU A 199 -10.37 1.42 -5.64
C LEU A 199 -10.13 0.51 -4.43
N VAL A 200 -9.08 0.75 -3.65
CA VAL A 200 -8.72 -0.04 -2.48
C VAL A 200 -8.53 0.90 -1.29
N ASP A 201 -9.47 0.84 -0.37
CA ASP A 201 -9.42 1.62 0.87
C ASP A 201 -8.69 0.87 2.00
N GLY A 202 -8.32 1.62 3.04
CA GLY A 202 -7.76 1.07 4.27
C GLY A 202 -6.37 0.47 4.11
N THR A 203 -5.59 0.91 3.12
CA THR A 203 -4.18 0.50 2.96
C THR A 203 -3.24 1.36 3.80
N LEU A 204 -2.13 0.77 4.25
CA LEU A 204 -1.07 1.51 4.95
C LEU A 204 -0.50 2.63 4.07
N LEU A 205 -0.36 2.38 2.76
CA LEU A 205 0.05 3.38 1.77
C LEU A 205 -0.81 4.65 1.84
N ASN A 206 -2.15 4.49 1.88
CA ASN A 206 -3.08 5.61 1.94
C ASN A 206 -2.93 6.39 3.24
N LEU A 207 -2.88 5.69 4.39
CA LEU A 207 -2.68 6.32 5.69
C LEU A 207 -1.40 7.16 5.73
N LEU A 208 -0.28 6.60 5.33
CA LEU A 208 1.02 7.28 5.33
C LEU A 208 1.01 8.50 4.40
N SER A 209 0.48 8.34 3.18
CA SER A 209 0.42 9.41 2.19
C SER A 209 -0.47 10.59 2.64
N GLU A 210 -1.59 10.32 3.29
CA GLU A 210 -2.48 11.35 3.83
C GLU A 210 -1.86 12.12 5.00
N ASN A 211 -0.85 11.55 5.63
CA ASN A 211 -0.14 12.15 6.77
C ASN A 211 1.25 12.70 6.43
N GLY A 212 1.52 12.98 5.16
CA GLY A 212 2.72 13.70 4.73
C GLY A 212 3.96 12.83 4.53
N VAL A 213 3.81 11.51 4.55
CA VAL A 213 4.89 10.58 4.19
C VAL A 213 4.85 10.34 2.68
N VAL A 214 6.00 10.43 2.02
CA VAL A 214 6.11 10.11 0.57
C VAL A 214 6.24 8.60 0.43
N ALA A 215 5.10 7.91 0.30
CA ALA A 215 5.02 6.46 0.34
C ALA A 215 4.92 5.82 -1.06
N LEU A 216 5.53 4.65 -1.20
CA LEU A 216 5.53 3.82 -2.39
C LEU A 216 5.36 2.36 -1.99
N THR A 217 4.40 1.65 -2.57
CA THR A 217 4.32 0.19 -2.50
C THR A 217 4.97 -0.40 -3.73
N VAL A 218 5.75 -1.47 -3.56
CA VAL A 218 6.38 -2.21 -4.66
C VAL A 218 5.99 -3.67 -4.57
N GLU A 219 5.34 -4.15 -5.62
CA GLU A 219 5.06 -5.56 -5.87
C GLU A 219 6.26 -6.18 -6.59
N THR A 220 6.97 -7.07 -5.92
CA THR A 220 8.29 -7.54 -6.35
C THR A 220 8.27 -8.85 -7.12
N GLY A 221 7.09 -9.37 -7.44
CA GLY A 221 6.88 -10.63 -8.17
C GLY A 221 5.94 -11.56 -7.43
N GLN A 222 5.97 -12.86 -7.78
CA GLN A 222 5.13 -13.86 -7.13
C GLN A 222 5.68 -14.27 -5.76
N HIS A 223 4.79 -14.70 -4.83
CA HIS A 223 5.15 -15.06 -3.45
C HIS A 223 6.30 -16.07 -3.36
N ASP A 224 6.27 -17.11 -4.19
CA ASP A 224 7.23 -18.23 -4.17
C ASP A 224 8.41 -18.03 -5.11
N GLU A 225 8.54 -16.83 -5.73
CA GLU A 225 9.62 -16.54 -6.69
C GLU A 225 10.88 -16.10 -5.93
N PRO A 226 12.00 -16.84 -5.99
CA PRO A 226 13.23 -16.46 -5.27
C PRO A 226 13.73 -15.07 -5.66
N GLU A 227 13.53 -14.67 -6.91
CA GLU A 227 13.88 -13.37 -7.47
C GLU A 227 13.10 -12.21 -6.82
N ALA A 228 11.96 -12.48 -6.16
CA ALA A 228 11.19 -11.47 -5.45
C ALA A 228 12.02 -10.80 -4.33
N ILE A 229 12.87 -11.58 -3.62
CA ILE A 229 13.78 -11.06 -2.60
C ILE A 229 14.81 -10.10 -3.22
N ASP A 230 15.42 -10.49 -4.33
CA ASP A 230 16.43 -9.69 -5.01
C ASP A 230 15.84 -8.40 -5.62
N ARG A 231 14.57 -8.45 -6.08
CA ARG A 231 13.85 -7.28 -6.60
C ARG A 231 13.43 -6.34 -5.46
N ALA A 232 13.02 -6.89 -4.31
CA ALA A 232 12.74 -6.12 -3.10
C ALA A 232 14.01 -5.41 -2.59
N GLU A 233 15.14 -6.12 -2.55
CA GLU A 233 16.45 -5.55 -2.22
C GLU A 233 16.82 -4.42 -3.20
N ALA A 234 16.64 -4.64 -4.51
CA ALA A 234 16.90 -3.65 -5.53
C ALA A 234 16.02 -2.38 -5.36
N ALA A 235 14.73 -2.56 -5.07
CA ALA A 235 13.82 -1.44 -4.81
C ALA A 235 14.27 -0.62 -3.58
N LEU A 236 14.70 -1.30 -2.51
CA LEU A 236 15.16 -0.66 -1.29
C LEU A 236 16.47 0.13 -1.49
N TRP A 237 17.45 -0.40 -2.26
CA TRP A 237 18.67 0.33 -2.62
C TRP A 237 18.37 1.59 -3.43
N ILE A 238 17.44 1.52 -4.39
CA ILE A 238 17.02 2.67 -5.16
C ILE A 238 16.31 3.69 -4.24
N ALA A 239 15.46 3.24 -3.33
CA ALA A 239 14.75 4.11 -2.38
C ALA A 239 15.72 4.85 -1.44
N ILE A 240 16.78 4.19 -0.95
CA ILE A 240 17.83 4.80 -0.12
C ILE A 240 18.48 6.00 -0.84
N VAL A 241 18.86 5.82 -2.10
CA VAL A 241 19.46 6.89 -2.91
C VAL A 241 18.42 7.97 -3.23
N SER A 242 17.21 7.57 -3.61
CA SER A 242 16.15 8.50 -4.02
C SER A 242 15.61 9.35 -2.87
N ALA A 243 15.60 8.83 -1.67
CA ALA A 243 15.25 9.56 -0.45
C ALA A 243 16.42 10.45 0.07
N GLY A 244 17.62 10.32 -0.50
CA GLY A 244 18.78 11.12 -0.12
C GLY A 244 19.53 10.62 1.11
N LEU A 245 19.34 9.35 1.51
CA LEU A 245 20.07 8.77 2.65
C LEU A 245 21.56 8.60 2.36
N LEU A 246 21.89 8.25 1.12
CA LEU A 246 23.25 8.13 0.63
C LEU A 246 23.36 8.70 -0.79
N PRO A 247 24.43 9.40 -1.12
CA PRO A 247 24.68 9.81 -2.50
C PRO A 247 24.97 8.58 -3.39
N GLU A 248 24.45 8.59 -4.61
CA GLU A 248 24.52 7.46 -5.54
C GLU A 248 25.94 6.91 -5.75
N ARG A 249 26.97 7.79 -5.76
CA ARG A 249 28.38 7.38 -5.90
C ARG A 249 28.88 6.44 -4.79
N LEU A 250 28.18 6.38 -3.66
CA LEU A 250 28.53 5.48 -2.53
C LEU A 250 27.67 4.20 -2.51
N VAL A 251 26.77 4.03 -3.49
CA VAL A 251 25.82 2.93 -3.56
C VAL A 251 25.87 2.31 -4.96
N PRO A 252 26.94 1.57 -5.33
CA PRO A 252 27.01 0.91 -6.63
C PRO A 252 25.85 -0.07 -6.84
N GLU A 253 25.31 -0.65 -5.76
CA GLU A 253 24.15 -1.53 -5.79
C GLU A 253 22.92 -0.84 -6.40
N ALA A 254 22.76 0.49 -6.27
CA ALA A 254 21.63 1.19 -6.85
C ALA A 254 21.65 1.22 -8.39
N ALA A 255 22.83 1.27 -8.99
CA ALA A 255 22.97 1.19 -10.45
C ALA A 255 22.65 -0.22 -10.95
N GLU A 256 23.16 -1.24 -10.28
CA GLU A 256 22.87 -2.65 -10.57
C GLU A 256 21.37 -2.95 -10.36
N ALA A 257 20.79 -2.42 -9.30
CA ALA A 257 19.36 -2.53 -8.98
C ALA A 257 18.49 -1.94 -10.09
N ARG A 258 18.83 -0.74 -10.59
CA ARG A 258 18.07 -0.14 -11.69
C ARG A 258 18.17 -0.97 -12.97
N GLU A 259 19.31 -1.54 -13.26
CA GLU A 259 19.49 -2.38 -14.45
C GLU A 259 18.71 -3.70 -14.31
N ARG A 260 18.75 -4.33 -13.12
CA ARG A 260 17.94 -5.52 -12.82
C ARG A 260 16.45 -5.23 -13.02
N LEU A 261 15.91 -4.22 -12.34
CA LEU A 261 14.48 -3.91 -12.40
C LEU A 261 14.03 -3.49 -13.81
N ARG A 262 14.87 -2.78 -14.60
CA ARG A 262 14.55 -2.49 -16.01
C ARG A 262 14.45 -3.77 -16.85
N ARG A 263 15.37 -4.70 -16.65
CA ARG A 263 15.37 -5.98 -17.37
C ARG A 263 14.15 -6.80 -16.99
N ASP A 264 13.82 -6.89 -15.70
CA ASP A 264 12.70 -7.67 -15.19
C ASP A 264 11.33 -7.03 -15.56
N ALA A 265 11.24 -5.71 -15.61
CA ALA A 265 10.07 -5.01 -16.14
C ALA A 265 9.91 -5.18 -17.65
N GLY A 266 11.00 -5.46 -18.38
CA GLY A 266 11.00 -5.72 -19.80
C GLY A 266 10.41 -4.57 -20.62
N HIS A 267 9.47 -4.92 -21.50
CA HIS A 267 8.81 -3.97 -22.43
C HIS A 267 7.45 -3.45 -21.90
N LEU A 268 7.18 -3.65 -20.60
CA LEU A 268 5.93 -3.16 -20.01
C LEU A 268 5.83 -1.63 -20.05
N PRO A 269 4.65 -1.06 -20.26
CA PRO A 269 4.44 0.39 -20.20
C PRO A 269 4.84 0.94 -18.83
N ARG A 270 5.49 2.09 -18.82
CA ARG A 270 5.95 2.76 -17.58
C ARG A 270 4.81 3.32 -16.73
N ALA A 271 3.64 3.57 -17.32
CA ALA A 271 2.49 4.12 -16.63
C ALA A 271 1.23 3.42 -17.08
N LEU A 272 0.46 2.93 -16.13
CA LEU A 272 -0.84 2.29 -16.36
C LEU A 272 -1.87 2.91 -15.43
N GLU A 273 -3.09 3.10 -15.92
CA GLU A 273 -4.23 3.56 -15.12
C GLU A 273 -5.19 2.42 -14.79
N MET A 274 -5.72 2.43 -13.57
CA MET A 274 -6.76 1.51 -13.14
C MET A 274 -8.06 1.78 -13.90
N ARG A 275 -8.70 0.68 -14.35
CA ARG A 275 -9.96 0.76 -15.10
C ARG A 275 -11.10 0.05 -14.40
N TYR A 276 -10.81 -1.10 -13.81
CA TYR A 276 -11.82 -1.96 -13.23
C TYR A 276 -11.20 -2.80 -12.09
N LYS A 277 -12.03 -3.10 -11.10
CA LYS A 277 -11.76 -4.04 -10.00
C LYS A 277 -12.89 -5.05 -9.95
N ARG A 278 -12.56 -6.33 -9.87
CA ARG A 278 -13.51 -7.40 -9.55
C ARG A 278 -13.44 -7.68 -8.06
N ASP A 279 -14.47 -7.26 -7.33
CA ASP A 279 -14.61 -7.61 -5.92
C ASP A 279 -15.02 -9.07 -5.77
N VAL A 280 -14.47 -9.75 -4.77
CA VAL A 280 -14.83 -11.11 -4.35
C VAL A 280 -15.42 -11.03 -2.97
N VAL A 281 -16.58 -11.65 -2.78
CA VAL A 281 -17.25 -11.79 -1.48
C VAL A 281 -17.35 -13.24 -1.09
N ASP A 282 -17.38 -13.49 0.21
CA ASP A 282 -17.50 -14.84 0.75
C ASP A 282 -18.71 -15.56 0.15
N GLY A 283 -18.48 -16.78 -0.31
CA GLY A 283 -19.52 -17.60 -0.95
C GLY A 283 -19.72 -17.34 -2.44
N ASP A 284 -19.00 -16.39 -3.07
CA ASP A 284 -19.05 -16.15 -4.53
C ASP A 284 -18.59 -17.37 -5.35
N GLY A 285 -17.77 -18.24 -4.77
CA GLY A 285 -17.14 -19.35 -5.49
C GLY A 285 -16.16 -18.87 -6.58
N PHE A 286 -15.65 -17.65 -6.44
CA PHE A 286 -14.74 -17.04 -7.41
C PHE A 286 -13.45 -17.86 -7.57
N LYS A 287 -13.07 -18.11 -8.82
CA LYS A 287 -11.85 -18.84 -9.15
C LYS A 287 -11.28 -18.35 -10.46
N MET A 288 -10.04 -17.86 -10.42
CA MET A 288 -9.31 -17.49 -11.64
C MET A 288 -9.10 -18.69 -12.56
N LYS A 289 -9.20 -18.47 -13.86
CA LYS A 289 -8.77 -19.48 -14.85
C LYS A 289 -7.27 -19.70 -14.75
N PRO A 290 -6.78 -20.96 -14.83
CA PRO A 290 -5.35 -21.23 -14.83
C PRO A 290 -4.61 -20.49 -15.95
N GLY A 291 -3.41 -19.97 -15.64
CA GLY A 291 -2.53 -19.34 -16.63
C GLY A 291 -2.78 -17.85 -16.89
N CYS A 292 -3.66 -17.19 -16.11
CA CYS A 292 -3.72 -15.73 -16.13
C CYS A 292 -2.47 -15.12 -15.47
N LEU A 293 -1.87 -14.13 -16.12
CA LEU A 293 -0.63 -13.48 -15.67
C LEU A 293 -0.84 -12.00 -15.38
N ASN A 294 -0.05 -11.44 -14.47
CA ASN A 294 0.08 -10.00 -14.36
C ASN A 294 0.49 -9.41 -15.72
N PHE A 295 -0.16 -8.32 -16.11
CA PHE A 295 0.02 -7.61 -17.38
C PHE A 295 -0.33 -8.40 -18.65
N GLN A 296 -0.96 -9.58 -18.55
CA GLN A 296 -1.52 -10.28 -19.70
C GLN A 296 -2.53 -9.38 -20.41
N SER A 297 -2.35 -9.22 -21.72
CA SER A 297 -3.32 -8.49 -22.54
C SER A 297 -4.61 -9.26 -22.66
N VAL A 298 -5.75 -8.60 -22.45
CA VAL A 298 -7.09 -9.17 -22.54
C VAL A 298 -8.00 -8.27 -23.36
N ARG A 299 -9.03 -8.89 -23.97
CA ARG A 299 -10.06 -8.20 -24.75
C ARG A 299 -11.41 -8.30 -24.08
N ALA A 300 -12.29 -7.33 -24.33
CA ALA A 300 -13.67 -7.41 -23.87
C ALA A 300 -14.29 -8.75 -24.32
N GLY A 301 -14.90 -9.47 -23.38
CA GLY A 301 -15.47 -10.78 -23.58
C GLY A 301 -14.55 -11.97 -23.29
N ASP A 302 -13.24 -11.77 -23.09
CA ASP A 302 -12.35 -12.86 -22.68
C ASP A 302 -12.77 -13.38 -21.30
N ILE A 303 -12.83 -14.71 -21.14
CA ILE A 303 -13.18 -15.40 -19.89
C ILE A 303 -11.90 -15.54 -19.08
N VAL A 304 -11.90 -14.99 -17.86
CA VAL A 304 -10.71 -14.96 -16.99
C VAL A 304 -10.92 -15.66 -15.64
N ALA A 305 -12.16 -15.90 -15.26
CA ALA A 305 -12.51 -16.58 -14.00
C ALA A 305 -13.85 -17.28 -14.13
N ASP A 306 -14.22 -18.03 -13.09
CA ASP A 306 -15.58 -18.53 -12.84
C ASP A 306 -16.04 -18.03 -11.47
N ASP A 307 -17.37 -17.92 -11.30
CA ASP A 307 -18.02 -17.76 -10.00
C ASP A 307 -19.33 -18.57 -9.96
N ASN A 308 -20.09 -18.51 -8.87
CA ASN A 308 -21.37 -19.24 -8.74
C ASN A 308 -22.45 -18.81 -9.75
N ARG A 309 -22.24 -17.74 -10.50
CA ARG A 309 -23.14 -17.23 -11.54
C ARG A 309 -22.70 -17.68 -12.94
N GLY A 310 -21.51 -18.27 -13.06
CA GLY A 310 -20.95 -18.76 -14.31
C GLY A 310 -19.62 -18.12 -14.66
N GLU A 311 -19.34 -17.99 -15.94
CA GLU A 311 -18.10 -17.44 -16.47
C GLU A 311 -17.99 -15.95 -16.22
N VAL A 312 -16.84 -15.51 -15.68
CA VAL A 312 -16.50 -14.11 -15.45
C VAL A 312 -15.67 -13.60 -16.63
N THR A 313 -16.24 -12.62 -17.35
CA THR A 313 -15.62 -12.02 -18.53
C THR A 313 -15.12 -10.61 -18.22
N VAL A 314 -14.07 -10.19 -18.94
CA VAL A 314 -13.59 -8.81 -18.89
C VAL A 314 -14.52 -7.87 -19.66
N SER A 315 -14.75 -6.66 -19.12
CA SER A 315 -15.68 -5.69 -19.69
C SER A 315 -15.08 -4.82 -20.79
N GLU A 316 -13.76 -4.65 -20.82
CA GLU A 316 -13.06 -3.79 -21.78
C GLU A 316 -11.66 -4.36 -22.13
N HIS A 317 -11.04 -3.82 -23.18
CA HIS A 317 -9.66 -4.16 -23.52
C HIS A 317 -8.70 -3.58 -22.48
N GLY A 318 -7.70 -4.35 -22.08
CA GLY A 318 -6.72 -3.90 -21.11
C GLY A 318 -5.65 -4.95 -20.83
N ARG A 319 -5.09 -4.86 -19.63
CA ARG A 319 -4.19 -5.87 -19.07
C ARG A 319 -4.70 -6.30 -17.72
N LEU A 320 -4.62 -7.59 -17.43
CA LEU A 320 -4.90 -8.11 -16.08
C LEU A 320 -3.82 -7.62 -15.10
N LEU A 321 -4.23 -7.39 -13.87
CA LEU A 321 -3.34 -7.08 -12.77
C LEU A 321 -3.82 -7.82 -11.52
N MET A 322 -2.89 -8.38 -10.74
CA MET A 322 -3.14 -9.12 -9.49
C MET A 322 -4.24 -10.18 -9.62
N PRO A 323 -4.14 -11.15 -10.56
CA PRO A 323 -5.10 -12.26 -10.60
C PRO A 323 -5.00 -13.08 -9.31
N LEU A 324 -6.12 -13.31 -8.64
CA LEU A 324 -6.19 -13.96 -7.33
C LEU A 324 -6.04 -15.49 -7.46
N TYR A 325 -4.88 -16.01 -7.06
CA TYR A 325 -4.58 -17.44 -7.04
C TYR A 325 -4.38 -18.01 -5.63
N GLN A 326 -4.74 -17.25 -4.60
CA GLN A 326 -4.73 -17.68 -3.20
C GLN A 326 -6.16 -17.74 -2.65
N GLU A 327 -6.33 -18.46 -1.53
CA GLU A 327 -7.66 -18.66 -0.93
C GLU A 327 -8.20 -17.41 -0.23
N GLN A 328 -7.30 -16.57 0.29
CA GLN A 328 -7.63 -15.34 1.02
C GLN A 328 -7.47 -14.12 0.12
N GLY A 329 -8.43 -13.21 0.17
CA GLY A 329 -8.40 -11.93 -0.56
C GLY A 329 -9.78 -11.53 -1.07
N GLU A 330 -10.01 -10.22 -1.12
CA GLU A 330 -11.28 -9.63 -1.54
C GLU A 330 -11.25 -9.10 -2.99
N ASP A 331 -10.06 -9.07 -3.61
CA ASP A 331 -9.82 -8.55 -4.94
C ASP A 331 -9.53 -9.70 -5.92
N GLY A 332 -10.47 -10.04 -6.81
CA GLY A 332 -10.32 -11.15 -7.74
C GLY A 332 -9.32 -10.87 -8.86
N PHE A 333 -9.42 -9.71 -9.49
CA PHE A 333 -8.45 -9.17 -10.44
C PHE A 333 -8.74 -7.70 -10.71
N PHE A 334 -7.75 -7.02 -11.27
CA PHE A 334 -7.90 -5.66 -11.77
C PHE A 334 -7.67 -5.63 -13.29
N LEU A 335 -8.22 -4.59 -13.93
CA LEU A 335 -7.87 -4.22 -15.30
C LEU A 335 -7.15 -2.89 -15.29
N VAL A 336 -6.05 -2.84 -16.01
CA VAL A 336 -5.26 -1.63 -16.22
C VAL A 336 -5.10 -1.35 -17.70
N ARG A 337 -4.92 -0.07 -18.04
CA ARG A 337 -4.64 0.37 -19.40
C ARG A 337 -3.45 1.32 -19.41
N GLU A 338 -2.71 1.33 -20.51
CA GLU A 338 -1.60 2.24 -20.68
C GLU A 338 -2.06 3.70 -20.52
N PHE A 339 -1.36 4.45 -19.68
CA PHE A 339 -1.53 5.88 -19.52
C PHE A 339 -0.46 6.59 -20.34
N PRO A 340 -0.85 7.26 -21.46
CA PRO A 340 0.14 7.81 -22.38
C PRO A 340 1.03 8.87 -21.71
N ALA A 341 2.34 8.80 -21.97
CA ALA A 341 3.35 9.71 -21.41
C ALA A 341 3.04 11.19 -21.68
N PHE A 342 2.39 11.50 -22.82
CA PHE A 342 1.92 12.84 -23.12
C PHE A 342 0.99 13.39 -22.04
N TRP A 343 -0.05 12.65 -21.65
CA TRP A 343 -1.00 13.09 -20.63
C TRP A 343 -0.37 13.16 -19.25
N MET A 344 0.60 12.30 -18.97
CA MET A 344 1.39 12.37 -17.75
C MET A 344 2.19 13.69 -17.68
N GLY A 345 2.82 14.07 -18.78
CA GLY A 345 3.50 15.38 -18.90
C GLY A 345 2.55 16.57 -18.74
N VAL A 346 1.39 16.53 -19.41
CA VAL A 346 0.34 17.55 -19.28
C VAL A 346 -0.11 17.68 -17.83
N SER A 347 -0.43 16.55 -17.17
CA SER A 347 -0.82 16.53 -15.77
C SER A 347 0.26 17.13 -14.85
N HIS A 348 1.52 16.77 -15.07
CA HIS A 348 2.65 17.30 -14.30
C HIS A 348 2.74 18.82 -14.41
N VAL A 349 2.66 19.37 -15.61
CA VAL A 349 2.71 20.82 -15.85
C VAL A 349 1.50 21.51 -15.21
N MET A 350 0.27 21.02 -15.44
CA MET A 350 -0.94 21.60 -14.88
C MET A 350 -0.91 21.69 -13.34
N ARG A 351 -0.46 20.64 -12.69
CA ARG A 351 -0.32 20.60 -11.22
C ARG A 351 0.80 21.51 -10.74
N ARG A 352 1.95 21.51 -11.44
CA ARG A 352 3.10 22.35 -11.08
C ARG A 352 2.79 23.85 -11.12
N VAL A 353 1.96 24.29 -12.06
CA VAL A 353 1.52 25.68 -12.16
C VAL A 353 0.27 25.99 -11.32
N GLY A 354 -0.24 25.02 -10.57
CA GLY A 354 -1.35 25.20 -9.63
C GLY A 354 -2.73 25.32 -10.29
N LEU A 355 -2.91 24.77 -11.50
CA LEU A 355 -4.21 24.79 -12.21
C LEU A 355 -5.31 24.04 -11.47
N SER A 356 -4.99 23.17 -10.49
CA SER A 356 -5.98 22.56 -9.59
C SER A 356 -6.87 23.60 -8.90
N ARG A 357 -6.37 24.82 -8.66
CA ARG A 357 -7.14 25.93 -8.07
C ARG A 357 -8.22 26.47 -9.01
N VAL A 358 -8.00 26.38 -10.32
CA VAL A 358 -8.98 26.83 -11.32
C VAL A 358 -10.13 25.83 -11.47
N ALA A 359 -9.94 24.57 -11.10
CA ALA A 359 -10.97 23.54 -11.15
C ALA A 359 -12.26 23.94 -10.42
N PHE A 360 -12.15 24.72 -9.33
CA PHE A 360 -13.28 25.20 -8.54
C PHE A 360 -14.17 26.23 -9.26
N TRP A 361 -13.72 26.78 -10.39
CA TRP A 361 -14.43 27.77 -11.20
C TRP A 361 -15.06 27.17 -12.47
N LEU A 362 -14.85 25.88 -12.70
CA LEU A 362 -15.38 25.22 -13.89
C LEU A 362 -16.91 25.09 -13.80
N PRO A 363 -17.64 25.24 -14.94
CA PRO A 363 -19.08 25.07 -15.00
C PRO A 363 -19.51 23.70 -14.50
N GLY A 364 -20.52 23.63 -13.66
CA GLY A 364 -21.04 22.38 -13.09
C GLY A 364 -20.22 21.83 -11.93
N VAL A 365 -19.26 22.59 -11.42
CA VAL A 365 -18.48 22.25 -10.23
C VAL A 365 -18.99 23.06 -9.03
N VAL A 366 -19.31 22.37 -7.93
CA VAL A 366 -19.78 22.99 -6.69
C VAL A 366 -18.87 22.53 -5.55
N ARG A 367 -18.39 23.45 -4.73
CA ARG A 367 -17.62 23.12 -3.53
C ARG A 367 -18.52 22.46 -2.50
N VAL A 368 -18.00 21.46 -1.81
CA VAL A 368 -18.68 20.85 -0.67
C VAL A 368 -18.62 21.82 0.52
N ALA A 369 -19.74 22.08 1.16
CA ALA A 369 -19.80 22.96 2.33
C ALA A 369 -18.89 22.41 3.45
N GLY A 370 -18.07 23.29 4.03
CA GLY A 370 -17.11 22.92 5.08
C GLY A 370 -15.80 22.27 4.60
N SER A 371 -15.64 22.05 3.30
CA SER A 371 -14.37 21.50 2.76
C SER A 371 -13.70 22.48 1.80
N LYS A 372 -12.38 22.66 1.96
CA LYS A 372 -11.55 23.47 1.03
C LYS A 372 -11.13 22.71 -0.22
N ASP A 373 -11.13 21.37 -0.16
CA ASP A 373 -10.53 20.50 -1.17
C ASP A 373 -11.54 19.59 -1.89
N GLU A 374 -12.81 19.57 -1.47
CA GLU A 374 -13.84 18.72 -2.08
C GLU A 374 -14.77 19.48 -3.01
N VAL A 375 -15.11 18.82 -4.09
CA VAL A 375 -16.08 19.30 -5.09
C VAL A 375 -17.05 18.22 -5.49
N VAL A 376 -18.25 18.64 -5.86
CA VAL A 376 -19.23 17.81 -6.59
C VAL A 376 -19.27 18.32 -8.03
N VAL A 377 -19.03 17.41 -8.96
CA VAL A 377 -19.03 17.68 -10.40
C VAL A 377 -20.29 17.12 -11.01
N ASN A 378 -21.10 17.96 -11.63
CA ASN A 378 -22.31 17.55 -12.33
C ASN A 378 -21.97 16.98 -13.71
N LYS A 379 -22.14 15.66 -13.91
CA LYS A 379 -21.83 14.97 -15.16
C LYS A 379 -22.68 15.43 -16.36
N ARG A 380 -23.85 16.03 -16.13
CA ARG A 380 -24.70 16.56 -17.21
C ARG A 380 -24.11 17.82 -17.84
N VAL A 381 -23.39 18.62 -17.03
CA VAL A 381 -22.72 19.85 -17.48
C VAL A 381 -21.32 19.51 -18.00
N ALA A 382 -20.57 18.71 -17.26
CA ALA A 382 -19.23 18.25 -17.62
C ALA A 382 -19.30 16.93 -18.40
N ARG A 383 -20.04 16.91 -19.53
CA ARG A 383 -20.42 15.72 -20.29
C ARG A 383 -19.25 14.85 -20.76
N PHE A 384 -18.09 15.45 -20.99
CA PHE A 384 -16.94 14.77 -21.58
C PHE A 384 -15.73 14.96 -20.68
N PHE A 385 -15.09 13.83 -20.29
CA PHE A 385 -13.80 13.80 -19.60
C PHE A 385 -13.75 14.41 -18.19
N ALA A 386 -14.88 14.57 -17.49
CA ALA A 386 -14.88 15.14 -16.13
C ALA A 386 -13.91 14.41 -15.20
N ARG A 387 -14.00 13.07 -15.10
CA ARG A 387 -13.09 12.25 -14.31
C ARG A 387 -11.65 12.44 -14.73
N GLN A 388 -11.35 12.28 -16.03
CA GLN A 388 -9.99 12.40 -16.58
C GLN A 388 -9.40 13.78 -16.33
N LEU A 389 -10.17 14.86 -16.57
CA LEU A 389 -9.70 16.22 -16.31
C LEU A 389 -9.36 16.44 -14.85
N PHE A 390 -10.23 15.99 -13.92
CA PHE A 390 -9.98 16.15 -12.50
C PHE A 390 -8.79 15.31 -12.02
N HIS A 391 -8.60 14.09 -12.55
CA HIS A 391 -7.39 13.30 -12.28
C HIS A 391 -6.12 14.02 -12.80
N LEU A 392 -6.14 14.59 -14.02
CA LEU A 392 -5.03 15.39 -14.51
C LEU A 392 -4.71 16.59 -13.62
N LEU A 393 -5.73 17.19 -12.98
CA LEU A 393 -5.60 18.31 -12.06
C LEU A 393 -5.23 17.92 -10.63
N GLY A 394 -5.04 16.62 -10.33
CA GLY A 394 -4.64 16.14 -9.01
C GLY A 394 -5.80 15.87 -8.04
N PHE A 395 -6.99 15.66 -8.54
CA PHE A 395 -8.11 15.20 -7.71
C PHE A 395 -8.23 13.69 -7.73
N ARG A 396 -8.71 13.12 -6.62
CA ARG A 396 -9.15 11.72 -6.54
C ARG A 396 -10.67 11.65 -6.49
N GLN A 397 -11.24 10.57 -7.01
CA GLN A 397 -12.66 10.29 -6.90
C GLN A 397 -12.94 9.72 -5.51
N LEU A 398 -13.99 10.25 -4.84
CA LEU A 398 -14.51 9.70 -3.60
C LEU A 398 -15.78 8.88 -3.84
N GLU A 399 -16.66 9.37 -4.74
CA GLU A 399 -17.97 8.75 -4.97
C GLU A 399 -18.43 9.03 -6.39
N ASP A 400 -19.14 8.07 -6.98
CA ASP A 400 -19.85 8.18 -8.24
C ASP A 400 -21.34 7.93 -8.03
N ALA A 401 -22.10 9.00 -7.89
CA ALA A 401 -23.55 8.96 -7.71
C ALA A 401 -24.34 8.99 -9.05
N GLY A 402 -23.81 8.44 -10.13
CA GLY A 402 -24.44 8.37 -11.43
C GLY A 402 -24.50 9.72 -12.15
N SER A 403 -25.23 10.70 -11.63
CA SER A 403 -25.35 12.07 -12.22
C SER A 403 -24.28 13.03 -11.74
N SER A 404 -23.55 12.71 -10.69
CA SER A 404 -22.51 13.55 -10.10
C SER A 404 -21.30 12.73 -9.64
N LEU A 405 -20.13 13.37 -9.64
CA LEU A 405 -18.88 12.85 -9.08
C LEU A 405 -18.51 13.68 -7.88
N ARG A 406 -18.23 13.04 -6.75
CA ARG A 406 -17.57 13.69 -5.62
C ARG A 406 -16.08 13.47 -5.74
N MET A 407 -15.32 14.56 -5.80
CA MET A 407 -13.88 14.55 -6.02
C MET A 407 -13.20 15.33 -4.90
N ARG A 408 -12.02 14.88 -4.46
CA ARG A 408 -11.19 15.58 -3.47
C ARG A 408 -9.82 15.85 -4.09
N ARG A 409 -9.31 17.07 -3.92
CA ARG A 409 -7.95 17.41 -4.28
C ARG A 409 -6.99 16.60 -3.39
N ARG A 410 -6.00 15.96 -3.99
CA ARG A 410 -4.99 15.21 -3.25
C ARG A 410 -4.17 16.14 -2.37
N ARG A 411 -3.87 15.69 -1.16
CA ARG A 411 -3.02 16.44 -0.24
C ARG A 411 -1.58 16.44 -0.75
N PHE A 412 -0.84 17.47 -0.37
CA PHE A 412 0.57 17.61 -0.72
C PHE A 412 0.87 17.57 -2.22
N ASP A 413 -0.11 17.85 -3.08
CA ASP A 413 0.01 17.88 -4.53
C ASP A 413 0.37 19.29 -5.04
N GLU A 414 1.44 19.87 -4.49
CA GLU A 414 1.94 21.20 -4.87
C GLU A 414 3.43 21.11 -5.24
N SER A 415 3.88 22.00 -6.14
CA SER A 415 5.26 22.01 -6.66
C SER A 415 6.33 22.23 -5.56
N ARG A 416 6.00 22.93 -4.48
CA ARG A 416 6.91 23.12 -3.34
C ARG A 416 7.35 21.80 -2.71
N TYR A 417 6.47 20.81 -2.68
CA TYR A 417 6.76 19.50 -2.10
C TYR A 417 7.66 18.60 -2.98
N LEU A 418 8.01 19.05 -4.19
CA LEU A 418 9.03 18.37 -5.00
C LEU A 418 10.45 18.60 -4.46
N SER A 419 10.71 19.79 -3.93
CA SER A 419 12.02 20.15 -3.37
C SER A 419 12.09 19.97 -1.86
N GLU A 420 10.96 20.12 -1.19
CA GLU A 420 10.81 20.01 0.26
C GLU A 420 9.56 19.19 0.55
N PRO A 421 9.68 17.86 0.64
CA PRO A 421 8.56 17.00 1.00
C PRO A 421 7.87 17.45 2.29
N PRO A 422 6.57 17.21 2.44
CA PRO A 422 5.84 17.67 3.61
C PRO A 422 6.39 17.04 4.89
N ALA A 423 6.35 17.77 5.98
CA ALA A 423 6.62 17.19 7.29
C ALA A 423 5.50 16.20 7.64
N PRO A 424 5.84 15.02 8.19
CA PRO A 424 4.84 14.06 8.60
C PRO A 424 4.00 14.62 9.75
N THR A 425 2.72 14.31 9.74
CA THR A 425 1.81 14.59 10.85
C THR A 425 1.56 13.32 11.66
N SER A 426 1.15 13.46 12.93
CA SER A 426 0.74 12.30 13.73
C SER A 426 -0.42 11.58 13.07
N LEU A 427 -0.34 10.25 12.97
CA LEU A 427 -1.32 9.40 12.31
C LEU A 427 -2.67 9.35 13.04
N GLY A 428 -2.74 9.89 14.26
CA GLY A 428 -3.91 9.85 15.11
C GLY A 428 -4.54 11.18 15.45
N THR A 429 -4.01 12.28 14.93
CA THR A 429 -4.62 13.59 15.18
C THR A 429 -5.72 13.85 14.15
N PRO A 430 -6.92 14.30 14.56
CA PRO A 430 -7.91 14.80 13.60
C PRO A 430 -7.22 15.86 12.74
N LEU A 431 -7.22 15.66 11.43
CA LEU A 431 -6.68 16.67 10.52
C LEU A 431 -7.52 17.92 10.67
N GLY A 432 -7.00 18.86 11.47
CA GLY A 432 -7.66 20.13 11.71
C GLY A 432 -8.01 20.78 10.39
N SER A 433 -9.12 21.44 10.36
CA SER A 433 -9.58 22.35 9.32
C SER A 433 -8.67 23.61 9.32
N ASP A 434 -7.45 23.44 8.76
CA ASP A 434 -6.59 24.60 8.45
C ASP A 434 -6.91 25.19 7.07
#